data_5fcefdf156e8b55eac60d4c97fd3f937
#
_entry.id   5fcefdf156e8b55eac60d4c97fd3f937
#
_cell.length_a   1.000
_cell.length_b   1.000
_cell.length_c   1.000
_cell.angle_alpha   90.00
_cell.angle_beta   90.00
_cell.angle_gamma   90.00
#
_symmetry.space_group_name_H-M   'P 1'
#
loop_
_entity.id
_entity.type
_entity.pdbx_description
1 polymer ?
#
loop_
_entity_poly.entity_id
_entity_poly.type
_entity_poly.pdbx_seq_one_letter_code
_entity_poly.pdbx_strand_id
1 'polypeptide(L)'
;MIRIVEESDWPATWAIIEPVFRAGRTYVYSPEMTEADARDDWVDTPLATFVSEDEGEIVGSYYLKPNQPGLGSHVCNCGYVVSERARGKGIASSMCEHSQREAAARGFRAMQYNLVVSTNQGAIRLWEKHGFQIVGTLPGAFRDPELGFVDAFVMWKQLAAQVDE
;
A
#
# COMPACT_ATOMS: atom_id res chain seq x y z
N MET A 1 -17.06 0.23 3.66
CA MET A 1 -17.01 1.46 2.81
C MET A 1 -15.58 1.98 2.75
N ILE A 2 -15.13 2.55 1.60
CA ILE A 2 -13.80 3.19 1.51
C ILE A 2 -14.00 4.69 1.34
N ARG A 3 -13.31 5.49 2.13
CA ARG A 3 -13.37 6.96 2.10
C ARG A 3 -12.00 7.58 2.41
N ILE A 4 -11.86 8.87 2.15
CA ILE A 4 -10.66 9.61 2.54
C ILE A 4 -10.52 9.64 4.06
N VAL A 5 -9.29 9.60 4.54
CA VAL A 5 -8.98 9.66 5.98
C VAL A 5 -9.34 11.02 6.55
N GLU A 6 -9.89 11.05 7.75
CA GLU A 6 -10.13 12.25 8.56
C GLU A 6 -9.17 12.29 9.75
N GLU A 7 -8.99 13.46 10.35
CA GLU A 7 -8.10 13.65 11.51
C GLU A 7 -8.42 12.69 12.66
N SER A 8 -9.70 12.47 12.91
CA SER A 8 -10.20 11.59 13.98
C SER A 8 -9.95 10.10 13.73
N ASP A 9 -9.60 9.70 12.49
CA ASP A 9 -9.37 8.30 12.14
C ASP A 9 -7.97 7.82 12.56
N TRP A 10 -7.05 8.75 12.81
CA TRP A 10 -5.66 8.38 13.00
C TRP A 10 -5.42 7.36 14.12
N PRO A 11 -6.01 7.50 15.33
CA PRO A 11 -5.79 6.52 16.39
C PRO A 11 -6.18 5.09 15.98
N ALA A 12 -7.31 4.93 15.27
CA ALA A 12 -7.75 3.63 14.78
C ALA A 12 -6.89 3.13 13.61
N THR A 13 -6.45 4.04 12.73
CA THR A 13 -5.53 3.73 11.63
C THR A 13 -4.17 3.29 12.17
N TRP A 14 -3.61 4.00 13.15
CA TRP A 14 -2.36 3.60 13.79
C TRP A 14 -2.46 2.23 14.45
N ALA A 15 -3.55 1.94 15.13
CA ALA A 15 -3.77 0.65 15.78
C ALA A 15 -3.71 -0.56 14.82
N ILE A 16 -3.99 -0.37 13.52
CA ILE A 16 -3.85 -1.42 12.51
C ILE A 16 -2.49 -1.40 11.79
N ILE A 17 -1.82 -0.25 11.72
CA ILE A 17 -0.51 -0.09 11.08
C ILE A 17 0.63 -0.55 12.00
N GLU A 18 0.60 -0.14 13.27
CA GLU A 18 1.66 -0.42 14.23
C GLU A 18 2.06 -1.89 14.31
N PRO A 19 1.14 -2.86 14.46
CA PRO A 19 1.51 -4.27 14.53
C PRO A 19 2.25 -4.76 13.27
N VAL A 20 1.89 -4.22 12.09
CA VAL A 20 2.53 -4.58 10.82
C VAL A 20 3.97 -4.07 10.76
N PHE A 21 4.20 -2.83 11.21
CA PHE A 21 5.56 -2.25 11.25
C PHE A 21 6.42 -2.93 12.32
N ARG A 22 5.87 -3.17 13.52
CA ARG A 22 6.58 -3.91 14.59
C ARG A 22 6.98 -5.31 14.17
N ALA A 23 6.17 -6.00 13.37
CA ALA A 23 6.49 -7.33 12.87
C ALA A 23 7.70 -7.34 11.92
N GLY A 24 7.96 -6.26 11.18
CA GLY A 24 9.13 -6.12 10.31
C GLY A 24 9.19 -7.12 9.15
N ARG A 25 8.05 -7.55 8.60
CA ARG A 25 7.98 -8.61 7.58
C ARG A 25 7.53 -8.18 6.20
N THR A 26 6.88 -7.04 6.09
CA THR A 26 6.21 -6.62 4.83
C THR A 26 6.53 -5.22 4.39
N TYR A 27 7.00 -4.36 5.28
CA TYR A 27 7.37 -2.97 5.02
C TYR A 27 8.82 -2.71 5.43
N VAL A 28 9.48 -1.80 4.72
CA VAL A 28 10.88 -1.39 4.99
C VAL A 28 11.02 -0.47 6.19
N TYR A 29 9.92 -0.05 6.80
CA TYR A 29 9.93 0.81 7.97
C TYR A 29 10.60 0.12 9.16
N SER A 30 11.32 0.93 9.96
CA SER A 30 11.89 0.42 11.20
C SER A 30 10.79 -0.12 12.12
N PRO A 31 10.97 -1.31 12.73
CA PRO A 31 10.07 -1.78 13.76
C PRO A 31 9.96 -0.84 14.98
N GLU A 32 10.92 0.08 15.14
CA GLU A 32 10.95 1.09 16.20
C GLU A 32 10.40 2.45 15.77
N MET A 33 9.83 2.53 14.55
CA MET A 33 9.26 3.76 14.01
C MET A 33 8.25 4.38 14.99
N THR A 34 8.36 5.68 15.22
CA THR A 34 7.43 6.38 16.12
C THR A 34 6.06 6.57 15.46
N GLU A 35 5.04 6.75 16.27
CA GLU A 35 3.69 7.07 15.78
C GLU A 35 3.67 8.35 14.93
N ALA A 36 4.44 9.36 15.35
CA ALA A 36 4.54 10.63 14.63
C ALA A 36 5.16 10.46 13.24
N ASP A 37 6.28 9.72 13.14
CA ASP A 37 6.93 9.44 11.86
C ASP A 37 6.03 8.58 10.96
N ALA A 38 5.33 7.62 11.55
CA ALA A 38 4.37 6.78 10.82
C ALA A 38 3.20 7.61 10.26
N ARG A 39 2.71 8.57 11.02
CA ARG A 39 1.67 9.50 10.55
C ARG A 39 2.16 10.36 9.40
N ASP A 40 3.36 10.92 9.51
CA ASP A 40 3.96 11.72 8.45
C ASP A 40 4.07 10.91 7.15
N ASP A 41 4.61 9.69 7.20
CA ASP A 41 4.81 8.83 6.04
C ASP A 41 3.51 8.26 5.45
N TRP A 42 2.46 8.07 6.29
CA TRP A 42 1.23 7.41 5.86
C TRP A 42 0.09 8.36 5.54
N VAL A 43 0.03 9.52 6.19
CA VAL A 43 -1.08 10.49 6.06
C VAL A 43 -0.61 11.84 5.53
N ASP A 44 0.42 12.43 6.14
CA ASP A 44 0.72 13.84 5.92
C ASP A 44 1.55 14.06 4.64
N THR A 45 2.47 13.15 4.29
CA THR A 45 3.30 13.21 3.07
C THR A 45 2.59 12.71 1.80
N PRO A 46 1.78 11.63 1.82
CA PRO A 46 1.10 11.15 0.61
C PRO A 46 0.13 12.17 0.01
N LEU A 47 -0.14 12.03 -1.29
CA LEU A 47 -1.13 12.84 -2.00
C LEU A 47 -2.54 12.66 -1.43
N ALA A 48 -2.88 11.43 -1.05
CA ALA A 48 -4.13 11.08 -0.41
C ALA A 48 -4.00 9.77 0.37
N THR A 49 -4.71 9.69 1.48
CA THR A 49 -4.84 8.46 2.28
C THR A 49 -6.31 8.14 2.49
N PHE A 50 -6.62 6.86 2.42
CA PHE A 50 -7.97 6.33 2.52
C PHE A 50 -8.05 5.29 3.63
N VAL A 51 -9.22 5.19 4.22
CA VAL A 51 -9.57 4.15 5.20
C VAL A 51 -10.71 3.30 4.67
N SER A 52 -10.68 2.03 5.03
CA SER A 52 -11.77 1.08 4.79
C SER A 52 -12.50 0.81 6.09
N GLU A 53 -13.80 1.05 6.09
CA GLU A 53 -14.68 0.80 7.23
C GLU A 53 -15.54 -0.44 7.01
N ASP A 54 -15.71 -1.20 8.07
CA ASP A 54 -16.64 -2.32 8.19
C ASP A 54 -17.37 -2.20 9.52
N GLU A 55 -18.70 -2.13 9.49
CA GLU A 55 -19.56 -1.96 10.69
C GLU A 55 -19.18 -0.77 11.59
N GLY A 56 -18.70 0.33 10.99
CA GLY A 56 -18.29 1.54 11.72
C GLY A 56 -16.88 1.48 12.31
N GLU A 57 -16.13 0.41 12.08
CA GLU A 57 -14.74 0.28 12.49
C GLU A 57 -13.78 0.39 11.32
N ILE A 58 -12.63 1.05 11.51
CA ILE A 58 -11.56 1.07 10.51
C ILE A 58 -10.87 -0.30 10.51
N VAL A 59 -10.91 -0.96 9.36
CA VAL A 59 -10.37 -2.30 9.15
C VAL A 59 -9.23 -2.35 8.13
N GLY A 60 -8.99 -1.27 7.44
CA GLY A 60 -7.90 -1.15 6.47
C GLY A 60 -7.56 0.29 6.16
N SER A 61 -6.37 0.53 5.64
CA SER A 61 -5.93 1.83 5.15
C SER A 61 -4.97 1.65 3.98
N TYR A 62 -4.97 2.61 3.06
CA TYR A 62 -3.94 2.72 2.04
C TYR A 62 -3.64 4.18 1.73
N TYR A 63 -2.43 4.45 1.29
CA TYR A 63 -2.03 5.75 0.75
C TYR A 63 -1.80 5.68 -0.76
N LEU A 64 -1.92 6.83 -1.42
CA LEU A 64 -1.61 7.07 -2.83
C LEU A 64 -0.65 8.26 -2.94
N LYS A 65 0.47 8.07 -3.62
CA LYS A 65 1.45 9.15 -3.87
C LYS A 65 2.14 8.97 -5.22
N PRO A 66 2.67 10.05 -5.83
CA PRO A 66 3.61 9.90 -6.93
C PRO A 66 4.80 9.04 -6.51
N ASN A 67 5.20 8.10 -7.37
CA ASN A 67 6.36 7.24 -7.07
C ASN A 67 7.68 7.99 -7.20
N GLN A 68 7.75 8.92 -8.16
CA GLN A 68 8.91 9.78 -8.42
C GLN A 68 8.46 11.22 -8.67
N PRO A 69 9.32 12.20 -8.40
CA PRO A 69 8.99 13.59 -8.69
C PRO A 69 9.14 13.92 -10.19
N GLY A 70 8.68 15.12 -10.58
CA GLY A 70 8.93 15.72 -11.90
C GLY A 70 8.47 14.85 -13.06
N LEU A 71 9.37 14.51 -13.95
CA LEU A 71 9.04 13.76 -15.17
C LEU A 71 8.61 12.31 -14.94
N GLY A 72 8.79 11.79 -13.72
CA GLY A 72 8.31 10.47 -13.30
C GLY A 72 6.99 10.48 -12.52
N SER A 73 6.40 11.66 -12.29
CA SER A 73 5.24 11.82 -11.40
C SER A 73 3.92 11.27 -11.92
N HIS A 74 3.88 10.83 -13.18
CA HIS A 74 2.73 10.16 -13.79
C HIS A 74 2.57 8.69 -13.36
N VAL A 75 3.53 8.14 -12.61
CA VAL A 75 3.46 6.82 -11.99
C VAL A 75 3.21 6.98 -10.50
N CYS A 76 2.22 6.27 -9.96
CA CYS A 76 1.94 6.31 -8.53
C CYS A 76 2.46 5.06 -7.80
N ASN A 77 2.52 5.20 -6.49
CA ASN A 77 2.80 4.12 -5.54
C ASN A 77 1.70 4.13 -4.47
N CYS A 78 1.36 2.95 -3.97
CA CYS A 78 0.45 2.74 -2.85
C CYS A 78 1.06 1.77 -1.84
N GLY A 79 0.71 1.97 -0.57
CA GLY A 79 0.92 0.98 0.48
C GLY A 79 -0.42 0.66 1.14
N TYR A 80 -0.62 -0.60 1.55
CA TYR A 80 -1.89 -1.09 2.09
C TYR A 80 -1.66 -1.84 3.39
N VAL A 81 -2.51 -1.60 4.37
CA VAL A 81 -2.57 -2.37 5.60
C VAL A 81 -4.01 -2.79 5.87
N VAL A 82 -4.21 -4.04 6.28
CA VAL A 82 -5.50 -4.58 6.69
C VAL A 82 -5.37 -5.10 8.12
N SER A 83 -6.34 -4.76 8.96
CA SER A 83 -6.46 -5.30 10.31
C SER A 83 -6.45 -6.82 10.29
N GLU A 84 -5.72 -7.44 11.21
CA GLU A 84 -5.63 -8.89 11.28
C GLU A 84 -7.00 -9.56 11.41
N ARG A 85 -7.91 -8.97 12.18
CA ARG A 85 -9.29 -9.45 12.38
C ARG A 85 -10.17 -9.37 11.13
N ALA A 86 -9.76 -8.59 10.12
CA ALA A 86 -10.47 -8.43 8.86
C ALA A 86 -9.81 -9.17 7.68
N ARG A 87 -8.77 -9.96 7.93
CA ARG A 87 -8.13 -10.79 6.90
C ARG A 87 -9.10 -11.79 6.32
N GLY A 88 -8.98 -12.06 5.02
CA GLY A 88 -9.85 -13.01 4.32
C GLY A 88 -11.23 -12.45 3.94
N LYS A 89 -11.60 -11.25 4.37
CA LYS A 89 -12.88 -10.59 4.02
C LYS A 89 -12.86 -9.80 2.70
N GLY A 90 -11.77 -9.87 1.92
CA GLY A 90 -11.66 -9.15 0.64
C GLY A 90 -11.30 -7.66 0.75
N ILE A 91 -10.99 -7.16 1.95
CA ILE A 91 -10.69 -5.74 2.19
C ILE A 91 -9.52 -5.25 1.34
N ALA A 92 -8.40 -5.99 1.31
CA ALA A 92 -7.24 -5.64 0.51
C ALA A 92 -7.56 -5.60 -1.00
N SER A 93 -8.39 -6.53 -1.49
CA SER A 93 -8.87 -6.55 -2.88
C SER A 93 -9.68 -5.30 -3.22
N SER A 94 -10.64 -4.95 -2.35
CA SER A 94 -11.47 -3.76 -2.52
C SER A 94 -10.65 -2.47 -2.48
N MET A 95 -9.66 -2.37 -1.58
CA MET A 95 -8.75 -1.22 -1.52
C MET A 95 -7.87 -1.13 -2.77
N CYS A 96 -7.38 -2.26 -3.28
CA CYS A 96 -6.59 -2.31 -4.51
C CYS A 96 -7.39 -1.84 -5.73
N GLU A 97 -8.65 -2.26 -5.86
CA GLU A 97 -9.54 -1.79 -6.93
C GLU A 97 -9.87 -0.30 -6.79
N HIS A 98 -10.15 0.15 -5.57
CA HIS A 98 -10.43 1.56 -5.28
C HIS A 98 -9.23 2.44 -5.60
N SER A 99 -8.02 2.05 -5.17
CA SER A 99 -6.79 2.82 -5.43
C SER A 99 -6.47 2.97 -6.91
N GLN A 100 -6.76 1.95 -7.73
CA GLN A 100 -6.57 2.03 -9.17
C GLN A 100 -7.54 3.02 -9.82
N ARG A 101 -8.81 3.04 -9.40
CA ARG A 101 -9.79 4.04 -9.87
C ARG A 101 -9.40 5.45 -9.43
N GLU A 102 -9.02 5.63 -8.17
CA GLU A 102 -8.57 6.92 -7.63
C GLU A 102 -7.30 7.42 -8.36
N ALA A 103 -6.34 6.53 -8.61
CA ALA A 103 -5.13 6.87 -9.34
C ALA A 103 -5.45 7.31 -10.78
N ALA A 104 -6.28 6.55 -11.50
CA ALA A 104 -6.69 6.90 -12.86
C ALA A 104 -7.46 8.23 -12.90
N ALA A 105 -8.40 8.45 -11.96
CA ALA A 105 -9.16 9.70 -11.84
C ALA A 105 -8.28 10.92 -11.54
N ARG A 106 -7.11 10.72 -10.92
CA ARG A 106 -6.10 11.76 -10.65
C ARG A 106 -5.06 11.91 -11.76
N GLY A 107 -5.23 11.20 -12.88
CA GLY A 107 -4.37 11.32 -14.06
C GLY A 107 -3.10 10.46 -14.03
N PHE A 108 -2.93 9.57 -13.05
CA PHE A 108 -1.82 8.61 -13.07
C PHE A 108 -2.00 7.60 -14.20
N ARG A 109 -0.91 7.31 -14.89
CA ARG A 109 -0.89 6.38 -16.04
C ARG A 109 -0.49 4.96 -15.67
N ALA A 110 0.20 4.80 -14.56
CA ALA A 110 0.65 3.50 -14.07
C ALA A 110 0.78 3.50 -12.55
N MET A 111 0.77 2.31 -11.97
CA MET A 111 1.01 2.08 -10.54
C MET A 111 2.18 1.11 -10.39
N GLN A 112 3.13 1.47 -9.54
CA GLN A 112 4.31 0.66 -9.25
C GLN A 112 4.41 0.40 -7.75
N TYR A 113 4.59 -0.86 -7.38
CA TYR A 113 5.01 -1.26 -6.04
C TYR A 113 6.52 -1.48 -6.05
N ASN A 114 7.24 -0.73 -5.21
CA ASN A 114 8.69 -0.65 -5.29
C ASN A 114 9.39 -1.85 -4.65
N LEU A 115 8.75 -2.45 -3.65
CA LEU A 115 9.37 -3.50 -2.87
C LEU A 115 8.28 -4.41 -2.27
N VAL A 116 7.93 -5.44 -3.01
CA VAL A 116 7.04 -6.51 -2.53
C VAL A 116 7.91 -7.65 -2.05
N VAL A 117 7.92 -7.89 -0.75
CA VAL A 117 8.79 -8.91 -0.15
C VAL A 117 8.43 -10.29 -0.68
N SER A 118 9.41 -11.05 -1.17
CA SER A 118 9.20 -12.34 -1.84
C SER A 118 8.51 -13.38 -0.96
N THR A 119 8.65 -13.28 0.36
CA THR A 119 7.98 -14.16 1.33
C THR A 119 6.50 -13.82 1.53
N ASN A 120 6.06 -12.63 1.12
CA ASN A 120 4.66 -12.19 1.21
C ASN A 120 3.82 -12.73 0.03
N GLN A 121 3.70 -14.05 -0.04
CA GLN A 121 3.01 -14.74 -1.13
C GLN A 121 1.53 -14.37 -1.26
N GLY A 122 0.89 -14.01 -0.14
CA GLY A 122 -0.51 -13.55 -0.13
C GLY A 122 -0.67 -12.23 -0.90
N ALA A 123 0.22 -11.27 -0.65
CA ALA A 123 0.22 -10.00 -1.38
C ALA A 123 0.55 -10.19 -2.85
N ILE A 124 1.59 -10.98 -3.19
CA ILE A 124 1.97 -11.24 -4.58
C ILE A 124 0.77 -11.77 -5.38
N ARG A 125 0.13 -12.84 -4.90
CA ARG A 125 -1.06 -13.41 -5.57
C ARG A 125 -2.21 -12.41 -5.68
N LEU A 126 -2.40 -11.56 -4.66
CA LEU A 126 -3.43 -10.52 -4.70
C LEU A 126 -3.15 -9.49 -5.79
N TRP A 127 -1.91 -8.99 -5.86
CA TRP A 127 -1.53 -8.01 -6.87
C TRP A 127 -1.59 -8.59 -8.29
N GLU A 128 -1.13 -9.81 -8.50
CA GLU A 128 -1.26 -10.51 -9.78
C GLU A 128 -2.72 -10.68 -10.21
N LYS A 129 -3.61 -11.06 -9.29
CA LYS A 129 -5.06 -11.12 -9.54
C LYS A 129 -5.64 -9.78 -10.00
N HIS A 130 -5.09 -8.66 -9.51
CA HIS A 130 -5.49 -7.31 -9.90
C HIS A 130 -4.72 -6.76 -11.10
N GLY A 131 -3.98 -7.60 -11.82
CA GLY A 131 -3.33 -7.28 -13.09
C GLY A 131 -1.95 -6.65 -12.96
N PHE A 132 -1.33 -6.71 -11.79
CA PHE A 132 0.07 -6.36 -11.65
C PHE A 132 0.98 -7.48 -12.15
N GLN A 133 2.13 -7.10 -12.69
CA GLN A 133 3.17 -8.02 -13.15
C GLN A 133 4.47 -7.75 -12.40
N ILE A 134 5.21 -8.81 -12.08
CA ILE A 134 6.58 -8.68 -11.59
C ILE A 134 7.45 -8.23 -12.77
N VAL A 135 8.05 -7.04 -12.67
CA VAL A 135 8.92 -6.46 -13.72
C VAL A 135 10.38 -6.48 -13.34
N GLY A 136 10.69 -6.82 -12.10
CA GLY A 136 12.06 -6.94 -11.64
C GLY A 136 12.16 -7.64 -10.28
N THR A 137 13.31 -8.25 -10.04
CA THR A 137 13.69 -8.84 -8.75
C THR A 137 14.88 -8.08 -8.19
N LEU A 138 14.79 -7.71 -6.92
CA LEU A 138 15.84 -7.05 -6.14
C LEU A 138 16.46 -8.10 -5.21
N PRO A 139 17.64 -8.65 -5.53
CA PRO A 139 18.24 -9.71 -4.73
C PRO A 139 18.61 -9.24 -3.32
N GLY A 140 18.14 -9.96 -2.29
CA GLY A 140 18.47 -9.70 -0.89
C GLY A 140 18.04 -8.31 -0.40
N ALA A 141 17.06 -7.67 -1.03
CA ALA A 141 16.70 -6.27 -0.78
C ALA A 141 15.88 -6.03 0.50
N PHE A 142 15.45 -7.10 1.16
CA PHE A 142 14.69 -7.00 2.41
C PHE A 142 15.32 -7.89 3.48
N ARG A 143 15.47 -7.34 4.69
CA ARG A 143 15.99 -8.07 5.84
C ARG A 143 14.86 -8.61 6.69
N ASP A 144 14.46 -9.86 6.44
CA ASP A 144 13.46 -10.55 7.27
C ASP A 144 14.07 -10.88 8.64
N PRO A 145 13.33 -10.71 9.76
CA PRO A 145 13.84 -10.94 11.10
C PRO A 145 14.19 -12.40 11.40
N GLU A 146 13.62 -13.36 10.67
CA GLU A 146 13.87 -14.79 10.87
C GLU A 146 14.71 -15.41 9.75
N LEU A 147 14.48 -14.98 8.50
CA LEU A 147 15.09 -15.59 7.31
C LEU A 147 16.36 -14.87 6.84
N GLY A 148 16.65 -13.69 7.40
CA GLY A 148 17.78 -12.87 6.95
C GLY A 148 17.44 -12.11 5.66
N PHE A 149 18.41 -11.97 4.75
CA PHE A 149 18.20 -11.24 3.50
C PHE A 149 17.40 -12.07 2.51
N VAL A 150 16.24 -11.57 2.13
CA VAL A 150 15.34 -12.17 1.14
C VAL A 150 15.13 -11.22 -0.04
N ASP A 151 14.74 -11.76 -1.18
CA ASP A 151 14.47 -10.99 -2.38
C ASP A 151 13.19 -10.17 -2.22
N ALA A 152 13.08 -9.11 -3.01
CA ALA A 152 11.87 -8.34 -3.18
C ALA A 152 11.57 -8.14 -4.67
N PHE A 153 10.30 -7.94 -5.00
CA PHE A 153 9.86 -7.72 -6.37
C PHE A 153 9.44 -6.27 -6.58
N VAL A 154 9.75 -5.74 -7.77
CA VAL A 154 9.09 -4.56 -8.31
C VAL A 154 7.91 -5.05 -9.12
N MET A 155 6.71 -4.57 -8.79
CA MET A 155 5.49 -4.92 -9.50
C MET A 155 4.89 -3.68 -10.16
N TRP A 156 4.33 -3.88 -11.35
CA TRP A 156 3.86 -2.81 -12.22
C TRP A 156 2.49 -3.11 -12.79
N LYS A 157 1.66 -2.09 -12.90
CA LYS A 157 0.43 -2.12 -13.67
C LYS A 157 0.23 -0.84 -14.44
N GLN A 158 -0.04 -0.95 -15.75
CA GLN A 158 -0.55 0.15 -16.57
C GLN A 158 -2.00 0.40 -16.17
N LEU A 159 -2.33 1.63 -15.81
CA LEU A 159 -3.72 2.03 -15.57
C LEU A 159 -4.38 2.38 -16.91
N ALA A 160 -5.69 2.12 -17.03
CA ALA A 160 -6.45 2.57 -18.18
C ALA A 160 -6.42 4.10 -18.22
N ALA A 161 -6.06 4.67 -19.38
CA ALA A 161 -6.24 6.10 -19.60
C ALA A 161 -7.74 6.41 -19.50
N GLN A 162 -8.11 7.48 -18.78
CA GLN A 162 -9.44 8.06 -18.97
C GLN A 162 -9.48 8.50 -20.44
N VAL A 163 -10.43 7.95 -21.19
CA VAL A 163 -10.75 8.46 -22.51
C VAL A 163 -11.54 9.74 -22.24
N ASP A 164 -10.91 10.89 -22.48
CA ASP A 164 -11.63 12.14 -22.50
C ASP A 164 -12.67 12.03 -23.62
N GLU A 165 -13.96 11.97 -23.27
CA GLU A 165 -15.08 12.13 -24.21
C GLU A 165 -15.28 13.59 -24.56
#